data_857b4c9276fb893349ea8d55b8b7d123
#
_entry.id   857b4c9276fb893349ea8d55b8b7d123
#
_cell.length_a   1.000
_cell.length_b   1.000
_cell.length_c   1.000
_cell.angle_alpha   90.00
_cell.angle_beta   90.00
_cell.angle_gamma   90.00
#
_symmetry.space_group_name_H-M   'P 1'
#
loop_
_entity.id
_entity.type
_entity.pdbx_description
1 polymer ?
#
loop_
_entity_poly.entity_id
_entity_poly.type
_entity_poly.pdbx_seq_one_letter_code
_entity_poly.pdbx_strand_id
1 'polypeptide(L)'
;MKKRVLIFFLAIGITAVSSVSMAAMSNSRIRKETRFLTDKMAYELNLSTGQYNDVYEINYDFVYSIRYLMDDVMRGEEWALDKYYRTLDIRNDDLRWVLTASQYRRFIGVDYFYRPIYANGGGWSFRVYIRYTNHNHFYFGKPYHYSSYCGGHYRTHYHNSYYRGRYRHDFYSGSHSIRDHRNYNTHRRSDFGTVTIRPNSARRDD
;
A
#
# COMPACT_ATOMS: atom_id res chain seq x y z
N MET A 1 -24.67 40.85 41.94
CA MET A 1 -23.45 40.21 41.40
C MET A 1 -23.89 39.07 40.46
N LYS A 2 -23.81 39.26 39.15
CA LYS A 2 -24.22 38.24 38.15
C LYS A 2 -22.98 37.43 37.73
N LYS A 3 -22.92 36.15 38.12
CA LYS A 3 -21.86 35.23 37.71
C LYS A 3 -22.09 34.84 36.24
N ARG A 4 -21.16 35.22 35.34
CA ARG A 4 -21.12 34.78 33.93
C ARG A 4 -20.42 33.41 33.87
N VAL A 5 -21.16 32.38 33.54
CA VAL A 5 -20.63 31.04 33.25
C VAL A 5 -20.10 31.06 31.82
N LEU A 6 -18.80 30.91 31.65
CA LEU A 6 -18.14 30.80 30.36
C LEU A 6 -18.14 29.33 29.95
N ILE A 7 -18.96 28.95 28.97
CA ILE A 7 -19.01 27.59 28.41
C ILE A 7 -17.96 27.52 27.31
N PHE A 8 -16.87 26.79 27.56
CA PHE A 8 -15.90 26.44 26.54
C PHE A 8 -16.47 25.29 25.67
N PHE A 9 -16.82 25.57 24.43
CA PHE A 9 -17.07 24.54 23.45
C PHE A 9 -15.72 23.99 22.98
N LEU A 10 -15.39 22.77 23.42
CA LEU A 10 -14.28 22.00 22.89
C LEU A 10 -14.73 21.46 21.56
N ALA A 11 -14.31 22.09 20.47
CA ALA A 11 -14.51 21.58 19.10
C ALA A 11 -13.60 20.36 18.90
N ILE A 12 -14.15 19.17 19.14
CA ILE A 12 -13.50 17.92 18.74
C ILE A 12 -13.56 17.86 17.23
N GLY A 13 -12.45 18.21 16.58
CA GLY A 13 -12.27 18.03 15.15
C GLY A 13 -12.27 16.54 14.82
N ILE A 14 -13.42 16.02 14.40
CA ILE A 14 -13.52 14.67 13.82
C ILE A 14 -12.83 14.75 12.46
N THR A 15 -11.56 14.35 12.39
CA THR A 15 -10.90 14.07 11.14
C THR A 15 -11.61 12.86 10.53
N ALA A 16 -12.46 13.10 9.56
CA ALA A 16 -13.09 12.03 8.78
C ALA A 16 -11.98 11.27 8.04
N VAL A 17 -11.52 10.19 8.63
CA VAL A 17 -10.67 9.21 7.93
C VAL A 17 -11.59 8.56 6.90
N SER A 18 -11.39 8.91 5.63
CA SER A 18 -12.18 8.35 4.53
C SER A 18 -11.95 6.85 4.46
N SER A 19 -12.86 6.07 5.05
CA SER A 19 -12.90 4.63 4.81
C SER A 19 -13.18 4.39 3.32
N VAL A 20 -12.37 3.55 2.69
CA VAL A 20 -12.62 3.16 1.30
C VAL A 20 -13.87 2.29 1.30
N SER A 21 -14.93 2.77 0.66
CA SER A 21 -16.18 2.02 0.48
C SER A 21 -15.90 0.70 -0.24
N MET A 22 -16.66 -0.34 0.10
CA MET A 22 -16.56 -1.72 -0.42
C MET A 22 -16.79 -1.86 -1.94
N ALA A 23 -16.95 -0.77 -2.68
CA ALA A 23 -16.99 -0.79 -4.14
C ALA A 23 -15.58 -0.81 -4.73
N ALA A 24 -15.38 -1.59 -5.78
CA ALA A 24 -14.13 -1.63 -6.53
C ALA A 24 -13.63 -0.22 -6.88
N MET A 25 -12.36 0.07 -6.63
CA MET A 25 -11.81 1.39 -6.89
C MET A 25 -11.82 1.71 -8.38
N SER A 26 -12.30 2.91 -8.74
CA SER A 26 -12.20 3.42 -10.11
C SER A 26 -10.74 3.64 -10.52
N ASN A 27 -10.44 3.59 -11.82
CA ASN A 27 -9.08 3.83 -12.33
C ASN A 27 -8.55 5.22 -11.93
N SER A 28 -9.39 6.25 -11.88
CA SER A 28 -8.99 7.59 -11.43
C SER A 28 -8.56 7.58 -9.96
N ARG A 29 -9.27 6.85 -9.12
CA ARG A 29 -8.94 6.69 -7.71
C ARG A 29 -7.65 5.89 -7.55
N ILE A 30 -7.47 4.78 -8.27
CA ILE A 30 -6.22 4.00 -8.28
C ILE A 30 -5.03 4.92 -8.58
N ARG A 31 -5.10 5.73 -9.64
CA ARG A 31 -4.05 6.69 -10.00
C ARG A 31 -3.75 7.69 -8.88
N LYS A 32 -4.80 8.25 -8.26
CA LYS A 32 -4.66 9.23 -7.17
C LYS A 32 -3.98 8.61 -5.95
N GLU A 33 -4.45 7.44 -5.50
CA GLU A 33 -3.91 6.74 -4.33
C GLU A 33 -2.46 6.30 -4.58
N THR A 34 -2.19 5.73 -5.76
CA THR A 34 -0.84 5.34 -6.17
C THR A 34 0.11 6.54 -6.19
N ARG A 35 -0.31 7.66 -6.79
CA ARG A 35 0.50 8.87 -6.83
C ARG A 35 0.80 9.38 -5.42
N PHE A 36 -0.18 9.39 -4.54
CA PHE A 36 0.01 9.87 -3.17
C PHE A 36 1.03 9.01 -2.42
N LEU A 37 0.88 7.69 -2.45
CA LEU A 37 1.83 6.76 -1.84
C LEU A 37 3.24 6.94 -2.42
N THR A 38 3.36 7.01 -3.74
CA THR A 38 4.65 7.14 -4.44
C THR A 38 5.33 8.47 -4.15
N ASP A 39 4.57 9.58 -4.09
CA ASP A 39 5.09 10.91 -3.75
C ASP A 39 5.73 10.93 -2.36
N LYS A 40 5.08 10.29 -1.37
CA LYS A 40 5.64 10.23 -0.01
C LYS A 40 6.86 9.30 0.06
N MET A 41 6.84 8.18 -0.68
CA MET A 41 8.01 7.33 -0.81
C MET A 41 9.18 8.09 -1.46
N ALA A 42 8.93 8.85 -2.52
CA ALA A 42 9.96 9.62 -3.20
C ALA A 42 10.60 10.65 -2.27
N TYR A 43 9.79 11.35 -1.50
CA TYR A 43 10.26 12.34 -0.53
C TYR A 43 11.12 11.71 0.58
N GLU A 44 10.60 10.67 1.26
CA GLU A 44 11.29 10.08 2.40
C GLU A 44 12.50 9.22 2.02
N LEU A 45 12.45 8.54 0.87
CA LEU A 45 13.53 7.68 0.41
C LEU A 45 14.52 8.41 -0.50
N ASN A 46 14.26 9.69 -0.82
CA ASN A 46 15.08 10.51 -1.73
C ASN A 46 15.28 9.81 -3.08
N LEU A 47 14.16 9.51 -3.77
CA LEU A 47 14.19 8.81 -5.05
C LEU A 47 14.68 9.74 -6.18
N SER A 48 15.47 9.20 -7.10
CA SER A 48 15.72 9.87 -8.37
C SER A 48 14.46 9.92 -9.24
N THR A 49 14.43 10.76 -10.26
CA THR A 49 13.29 10.87 -11.20
C THR A 49 12.97 9.54 -11.87
N GLY A 50 13.99 8.76 -12.27
CA GLY A 50 13.79 7.43 -12.84
C GLY A 50 13.15 6.47 -11.84
N GLN A 51 13.67 6.42 -10.62
CA GLN A 51 13.11 5.60 -9.54
C GLN A 51 11.67 6.02 -9.20
N TYR A 52 11.38 7.33 -9.16
CA TYR A 52 10.02 7.84 -8.91
C TYR A 52 9.00 7.31 -9.92
N ASN A 53 9.35 7.30 -11.21
CA ASN A 53 8.48 6.77 -12.26
C ASN A 53 8.28 5.26 -12.14
N ASP A 54 9.35 4.49 -11.97
CA ASP A 54 9.26 3.03 -11.84
C ASP A 54 8.53 2.63 -10.55
N VAL A 55 8.75 3.32 -9.42
CA VAL A 55 8.02 3.10 -8.17
C VAL A 55 6.53 3.41 -8.31
N TYR A 56 6.17 4.43 -9.13
CA TYR A 56 4.77 4.69 -9.45
C TYR A 56 4.12 3.50 -10.18
N GLU A 57 4.77 2.96 -11.20
CA GLU A 57 4.27 1.82 -11.95
C GLU A 57 4.10 0.57 -11.07
N ILE A 58 5.10 0.27 -10.22
CA ILE A 58 5.05 -0.84 -9.24
C ILE A 58 3.87 -0.68 -8.27
N ASN A 59 3.72 0.52 -7.71
CA ASN A 59 2.61 0.80 -6.80
C ASN A 59 1.25 0.76 -7.51
N TYR A 60 1.19 1.19 -8.78
CA TYR A 60 -0.03 1.11 -9.58
C TYR A 60 -0.45 -0.34 -9.79
N ASP A 61 0.46 -1.21 -10.21
CA ASP A 61 0.19 -2.62 -10.43
C ASP A 61 -0.29 -3.32 -9.15
N PHE A 62 0.31 -2.98 -8.02
CA PHE A 62 -0.13 -3.47 -6.71
C PHE A 62 -1.57 -3.00 -6.40
N VAL A 63 -1.85 -1.70 -6.42
CA VAL A 63 -3.17 -1.15 -6.08
C VAL A 63 -4.24 -1.64 -7.04
N TYR A 64 -3.92 -1.72 -8.33
CA TYR A 64 -4.82 -2.26 -9.34
C TYR A 64 -5.15 -3.74 -9.11
N SER A 65 -4.17 -4.54 -8.72
CA SER A 65 -4.35 -5.97 -8.46
C SER A 65 -5.22 -6.26 -7.25
N ILE A 66 -5.16 -5.41 -6.21
CA ILE A 66 -5.94 -5.62 -4.98
C ILE A 66 -7.34 -5.00 -5.03
N ARG A 67 -7.69 -4.20 -6.02
CA ARG A 67 -8.92 -3.39 -6.05
C ARG A 67 -10.24 -4.16 -5.88
N TYR A 68 -10.27 -5.42 -6.33
CA TYR A 68 -11.43 -6.32 -6.19
C TYR A 68 -11.24 -7.34 -5.07
N LEU A 69 -10.03 -7.43 -4.53
CA LEU A 69 -9.67 -8.42 -3.53
C LEU A 69 -10.03 -7.96 -2.13
N MET A 70 -10.02 -6.64 -1.90
CA MET A 70 -10.11 -6.09 -0.56
C MET A 70 -11.45 -6.33 0.11
N ASP A 71 -12.54 -6.48 -0.63
CA ASP A 71 -13.85 -6.82 -0.06
C ASP A 71 -13.83 -8.24 0.55
N ASP A 72 -13.18 -9.19 -0.12
CA ASP A 72 -13.01 -10.55 0.40
C ASP A 72 -12.03 -10.57 1.60
N VAL A 73 -10.97 -9.78 1.55
CA VAL A 73 -10.05 -9.59 2.69
C VAL A 73 -10.82 -9.07 3.91
N MET A 74 -11.70 -8.08 3.72
CA MET A 74 -12.49 -7.50 4.82
C MET A 74 -13.57 -8.46 5.34
N ARG A 75 -14.04 -9.40 4.53
CA ARG A 75 -14.90 -10.51 5.00
C ARG A 75 -14.13 -11.62 5.72
N GLY A 76 -12.80 -11.53 5.74
CA GLY A 76 -11.94 -12.51 6.40
C GLY A 76 -11.69 -13.78 5.58
N GLU A 77 -11.91 -13.75 4.27
CA GLU A 77 -11.63 -14.89 3.40
C GLU A 77 -10.12 -15.18 3.36
N GLU A 78 -9.71 -16.35 3.83
CA GLU A 78 -8.29 -16.70 3.96
C GLU A 78 -7.57 -16.70 2.62
N TRP A 79 -8.20 -17.20 1.55
CA TRP A 79 -7.64 -17.17 0.20
C TRP A 79 -7.35 -15.75 -0.29
N ALA A 80 -8.20 -14.79 0.08
CA ALA A 80 -8.06 -13.40 -0.30
C ALA A 80 -6.89 -12.73 0.46
N LEU A 81 -6.75 -13.04 1.75
CA LEU A 81 -5.62 -12.60 2.56
C LEU A 81 -4.30 -13.14 2.00
N ASP A 82 -4.24 -14.42 1.66
CA ASP A 82 -3.05 -15.02 1.08
C ASP A 82 -2.70 -14.43 -0.27
N LYS A 83 -3.71 -14.16 -1.10
CA LYS A 83 -3.53 -13.49 -2.39
C LYS A 83 -3.05 -12.05 -2.22
N TYR A 84 -3.61 -11.32 -1.24
CA TYR A 84 -3.15 -9.97 -0.90
C TYR A 84 -1.67 -9.96 -0.52
N TYR A 85 -1.24 -10.80 0.42
CA TYR A 85 0.16 -10.83 0.86
C TYR A 85 1.10 -11.35 -0.23
N ARG A 86 0.67 -12.26 -1.09
CA ARG A 86 1.44 -12.64 -2.28
C ARG A 86 1.65 -11.45 -3.22
N THR A 87 0.59 -10.68 -3.47
CA THR A 87 0.68 -9.47 -4.31
C THR A 87 1.59 -8.42 -3.69
N LEU A 88 1.53 -8.26 -2.36
CA LEU A 88 2.40 -7.37 -1.62
C LEU A 88 3.88 -7.81 -1.68
N ASP A 89 4.16 -9.10 -1.58
CA ASP A 89 5.52 -9.64 -1.70
C ASP A 89 6.09 -9.41 -3.11
N ILE A 90 5.27 -9.56 -4.16
CA ILE A 90 5.66 -9.23 -5.54
C ILE A 90 6.04 -7.75 -5.65
N ARG A 91 5.20 -6.85 -5.12
CA ARG A 91 5.50 -5.40 -5.09
C ARG A 91 6.82 -5.12 -4.36
N ASN A 92 7.01 -5.71 -3.20
CA ASN A 92 8.20 -5.49 -2.40
C ASN A 92 9.46 -6.01 -3.08
N ASP A 93 9.39 -7.15 -3.77
CA ASP A 93 10.51 -7.65 -4.58
C ASP A 93 10.78 -6.77 -5.82
N ASP A 94 9.75 -6.25 -6.49
CA ASP A 94 9.94 -5.31 -7.60
C ASP A 94 10.62 -4.02 -7.13
N LEU A 95 10.20 -3.47 -5.99
CA LEU A 95 10.85 -2.31 -5.37
C LEU A 95 12.32 -2.59 -5.02
N ARG A 96 12.68 -3.83 -4.67
CA ARG A 96 14.07 -4.21 -4.40
C ARG A 96 14.99 -4.01 -5.60
N TRP A 97 14.47 -4.14 -6.82
CA TRP A 97 15.25 -3.94 -8.05
C TRP A 97 15.34 -2.48 -8.50
N VAL A 98 14.52 -1.61 -7.94
CA VAL A 98 14.52 -0.15 -8.24
C VAL A 98 15.26 0.64 -7.18
N LEU A 99 15.11 0.26 -5.89
CA LEU A 99 15.70 0.98 -4.76
C LEU A 99 17.13 0.51 -4.50
N THR A 100 18.03 1.44 -4.17
CA THR A 100 19.34 1.09 -3.64
C THR A 100 19.19 0.30 -2.32
N ALA A 101 20.23 -0.44 -1.93
CA ALA A 101 20.22 -1.18 -0.67
C ALA A 101 19.89 -0.30 0.55
N SER A 102 20.38 0.94 0.56
CA SER A 102 20.10 1.91 1.63
C SER A 102 18.64 2.38 1.61
N GLN A 103 18.11 2.75 0.44
CA GLN A 103 16.70 3.14 0.28
C GLN A 103 15.77 1.98 0.67
N TYR A 104 16.08 0.76 0.28
CA TYR A 104 15.28 -0.41 0.60
C TYR A 104 15.27 -0.73 2.11
N ARG A 105 16.41 -0.61 2.82
CA ARG A 105 16.45 -0.75 4.28
C ARG A 105 15.54 0.26 4.97
N ARG A 106 15.54 1.52 4.50
CA ARG A 106 14.61 2.54 5.01
C ARG A 106 13.16 2.19 4.70
N PHE A 107 12.87 1.71 3.48
CA PHE A 107 11.55 1.30 3.04
C PHE A 107 10.96 0.19 3.93
N ILE A 108 11.71 -0.88 4.24
CA ILE A 108 11.21 -1.97 5.09
C ILE A 108 11.07 -1.57 6.56
N GLY A 109 11.77 -0.53 6.99
CA GLY A 109 11.65 0.05 8.34
C GLY A 109 10.41 0.91 8.54
N VAL A 110 9.64 1.17 7.49
CA VAL A 110 8.49 2.09 7.50
C VAL A 110 7.21 1.35 7.11
N ASP A 111 6.39 1.00 8.11
CA ASP A 111 5.17 0.20 7.91
C ASP A 111 4.22 0.78 6.87
N TYR A 112 4.01 2.09 6.86
CA TYR A 112 3.09 2.72 5.90
C TYR A 112 3.60 2.69 4.45
N PHE A 113 4.85 2.30 4.20
CA PHE A 113 5.36 1.99 2.88
C PHE A 113 5.45 0.49 2.62
N TYR A 114 5.99 -0.27 3.60
CA TYR A 114 6.24 -1.71 3.46
C TYR A 114 4.95 -2.54 3.47
N ARG A 115 3.98 -2.15 4.30
CA ARG A 115 2.64 -2.77 4.44
C ARG A 115 1.56 -1.69 4.31
N PRO A 116 1.30 -1.17 3.08
CA PRO A 116 0.59 0.09 2.89
C PRO A 116 -0.91 0.05 3.20
N ILE A 117 -1.52 -1.13 3.35
CA ILE A 117 -2.96 -1.29 3.57
C ILE A 117 -3.22 -1.85 4.97
N TYR A 118 -4.33 -1.40 5.59
CA TYR A 118 -4.79 -1.92 6.88
C TYR A 118 -6.32 -1.83 6.99
N ALA A 119 -6.90 -2.64 7.91
CA ALA A 119 -8.32 -2.56 8.24
C ALA A 119 -8.61 -1.30 9.06
N ASN A 120 -9.67 -0.58 8.70
CA ASN A 120 -10.09 0.66 9.35
C ASN A 120 -11.62 0.79 9.39
N GLY A 121 -12.21 0.71 10.57
CA GLY A 121 -13.62 1.01 10.80
C GLY A 121 -14.61 0.21 9.94
N GLY A 122 -14.39 -1.10 9.76
CA GLY A 122 -15.22 -1.96 8.91
C GLY A 122 -14.89 -1.93 7.42
N GLY A 123 -13.96 -1.05 7.01
CA GLY A 123 -13.37 -0.98 5.67
C GLY A 123 -11.85 -1.11 5.72
N TRP A 124 -11.19 -0.62 4.70
CA TRP A 124 -9.74 -0.58 4.63
C TRP A 124 -9.23 0.79 4.18
N SER A 125 -7.96 1.07 4.46
CA SER A 125 -7.35 2.36 4.12
C SER A 125 -5.86 2.22 3.84
N PHE A 126 -5.28 3.23 3.21
CA PHE A 126 -3.84 3.33 3.06
C PHE A 126 -3.20 3.87 4.35
N ARG A 127 -2.25 3.12 4.89
CA ARG A 127 -1.54 3.45 6.14
C ARG A 127 -0.77 4.79 6.05
N VAL A 128 -0.35 5.18 4.85
CA VAL A 128 0.32 6.47 4.60
C VAL A 128 -0.54 7.67 5.00
N TYR A 129 -1.86 7.54 5.03
CA TYR A 129 -2.79 8.60 5.46
C TYR A 129 -2.76 8.86 6.98
N ILE A 130 -2.32 7.89 7.77
CA ILE A 130 -2.10 8.11 9.21
C ILE A 130 -0.97 9.12 9.43
N ARG A 131 0.07 9.04 8.60
CA ARG A 131 1.26 9.90 8.69
C ARG A 131 1.06 11.23 7.96
N TYR A 132 0.37 11.22 6.82
CA TYR A 132 0.17 12.37 5.94
C TYR A 132 -1.32 12.69 5.81
N THR A 133 -1.83 13.51 6.71
CA THR A 133 -3.26 13.83 6.81
C THR A 133 -3.74 14.81 5.73
N ASN A 134 -2.85 15.62 5.14
CA ASN A 134 -3.20 16.47 4.00
C ASN A 134 -3.07 15.69 2.69
N HIS A 135 -4.17 15.10 2.23
CA HIS A 135 -4.23 14.26 1.04
C HIS A 135 -4.12 15.02 -0.28
N ASN A 136 -4.07 16.35 -0.25
CA ASN A 136 -3.91 17.21 -1.43
C ASN A 136 -2.47 17.77 -1.54
N HIS A 137 -1.63 17.55 -0.54
CA HIS A 137 -0.24 18.00 -0.57
C HIS A 137 0.63 16.98 -1.30
N PHE A 138 1.40 17.44 -2.29
CA PHE A 138 2.38 16.67 -3.04
C PHE A 138 3.71 17.41 -3.05
N TYR A 139 4.80 16.68 -2.89
CA TYR A 139 6.17 17.21 -2.95
C TYR A 139 6.69 17.30 -4.39
N PHE A 140 6.18 16.40 -5.26
CA PHE A 140 6.63 16.28 -6.64
C PHE A 140 5.48 16.43 -7.65
N GLY A 141 5.84 16.73 -8.89
CA GLY A 141 4.93 16.70 -10.02
C GLY A 141 4.32 15.30 -10.26
N LYS A 142 3.46 15.18 -11.25
CA LYS A 142 2.94 13.87 -11.65
C LYS A 142 4.07 13.03 -12.25
N PRO A 143 4.11 11.69 -11.99
CA PRO A 143 5.00 10.77 -12.69
C PRO A 143 4.77 10.83 -14.20
N TYR A 144 5.79 10.51 -14.99
CA TYR A 144 5.73 10.59 -16.45
C TYR A 144 4.53 9.84 -17.04
N HIS A 145 4.31 8.61 -16.60
CA HIS A 145 3.21 7.77 -17.06
C HIS A 145 1.92 7.86 -16.23
N TYR A 146 1.72 8.93 -15.45
CA TYR A 146 0.56 9.07 -14.55
C TYR A 146 -0.78 8.82 -15.22
N SER A 147 -1.00 9.34 -16.43
CA SER A 147 -2.26 9.23 -17.15
C SER A 147 -2.33 8.04 -18.10
N SER A 148 -1.18 7.59 -18.63
CA SER A 148 -1.08 6.58 -19.68
C SER A 148 -0.83 5.18 -19.15
N TYR A 149 -0.19 5.01 -17.98
CA TYR A 149 0.07 3.69 -17.43
C TYR A 149 -1.24 3.01 -17.00
N CYS A 150 -1.44 1.81 -17.50
CA CYS A 150 -2.63 0.99 -17.24
C CYS A 150 -2.29 -0.40 -16.67
N GLY A 151 -1.05 -0.58 -16.18
CA GLY A 151 -0.50 -1.88 -15.80
C GLY A 151 0.22 -2.53 -16.98
N GLY A 152 0.92 -3.62 -16.72
CA GLY A 152 1.59 -4.39 -17.77
C GLY A 152 2.92 -4.99 -17.35
N HIS A 153 3.48 -4.60 -16.21
CA HIS A 153 4.74 -5.15 -15.73
C HIS A 153 4.54 -6.36 -14.79
N TYR A 154 3.44 -7.10 -14.99
CA TYR A 154 3.10 -8.26 -14.18
C TYR A 154 4.03 -9.43 -14.43
N ARG A 155 4.43 -10.13 -13.37
CA ARG A 155 5.31 -11.32 -13.43
C ARG A 155 4.72 -12.49 -14.21
N THR A 156 3.40 -12.56 -14.37
CA THR A 156 2.75 -13.54 -15.23
C THR A 156 3.25 -13.49 -16.68
N HIS A 157 3.70 -12.32 -17.14
CA HIS A 157 4.25 -12.12 -18.47
C HIS A 157 5.78 -12.28 -18.53
N TYR A 158 6.47 -11.97 -17.41
CA TYR A 158 7.92 -11.87 -17.38
C TYR A 158 8.60 -12.96 -16.53
N HIS A 159 7.87 -13.79 -15.79
CA HIS A 159 8.34 -14.80 -14.83
C HIS A 159 9.23 -14.24 -13.71
N ASN A 160 9.86 -13.09 -13.93
CA ASN A 160 10.73 -12.36 -13.02
C ASN A 160 10.27 -10.89 -12.91
N SER A 161 10.91 -10.13 -12.03
CA SER A 161 10.69 -8.69 -11.99
C SER A 161 11.06 -8.04 -13.32
N TYR A 162 10.15 -7.24 -13.88
CA TYR A 162 10.39 -6.41 -15.05
C TYR A 162 11.55 -5.42 -14.82
N TYR A 163 11.75 -5.02 -13.57
CA TYR A 163 12.76 -4.01 -13.18
C TYR A 163 14.14 -4.59 -12.95
N ARG A 164 14.28 -5.92 -13.00
CA ARG A 164 15.57 -6.58 -12.82
C ARG A 164 16.53 -6.20 -13.96
N GLY A 165 17.73 -5.68 -13.57
CA GLY A 165 18.76 -5.26 -14.52
C GLY A 165 18.59 -3.85 -15.10
N ARG A 166 17.53 -3.11 -14.74
CA ARG A 166 17.34 -1.71 -15.18
C ARG A 166 18.28 -0.74 -14.46
N TYR A 167 18.68 -1.06 -13.24
CA TYR A 167 19.56 -0.24 -12.42
C TYR A 167 20.89 -0.94 -12.16
N ARG A 168 21.96 -0.14 -12.02
CA ARG A 168 23.32 -0.61 -11.73
C ARG A 168 23.79 -0.03 -10.40
N HIS A 169 23.19 -0.45 -9.33
CA HIS A 169 23.54 -0.07 -7.97
C HIS A 169 23.50 -1.30 -7.05
N ASP A 170 23.96 -1.17 -5.81
CA ASP A 170 23.87 -2.22 -4.82
C ASP A 170 22.42 -2.45 -4.44
N PHE A 171 21.97 -3.70 -4.55
CA PHE A 171 20.63 -4.14 -4.19
C PHE A 171 20.60 -4.72 -2.79
N TYR A 172 19.42 -4.58 -2.15
CA TYR A 172 19.18 -5.23 -0.88
C TYR A 172 19.11 -6.76 -1.06
N SER A 173 19.93 -7.49 -0.28
CA SER A 173 20.06 -8.96 -0.34
C SER A 173 19.34 -9.69 0.81
N GLY A 174 18.77 -8.94 1.77
CA GLY A 174 18.07 -9.55 2.91
C GLY A 174 16.65 -10.03 2.57
N SER A 175 15.93 -10.51 3.58
CA SER A 175 14.53 -10.93 3.43
C SER A 175 13.63 -9.75 3.06
N HIS A 176 12.73 -9.96 2.10
CA HIS A 176 11.78 -8.98 1.58
C HIS A 176 10.35 -9.53 1.48
N SER A 177 10.16 -10.83 1.70
CA SER A 177 8.84 -11.45 1.70
C SER A 177 8.21 -11.36 3.07
N ILE A 178 6.95 -10.92 3.13
CA ILE A 178 6.16 -10.93 4.36
C ILE A 178 5.68 -12.34 4.66
N ARG A 179 5.34 -13.14 3.62
CA ARG A 179 4.82 -14.50 3.80
C ARG A 179 5.87 -15.45 4.36
N ASP A 180 7.13 -15.31 3.95
CA ASP A 180 8.24 -16.13 4.41
C ASP A 180 8.90 -15.58 5.68
N HIS A 181 8.39 -14.47 6.19
CA HIS A 181 8.91 -13.83 7.39
C HIS A 181 8.37 -14.52 8.65
N ARG A 182 9.24 -14.72 9.67
CA ARG A 182 8.85 -15.34 10.95
C ARG A 182 7.66 -14.66 11.64
N ASN A 183 7.46 -13.37 11.35
CA ASN A 183 6.39 -12.54 11.92
C ASN A 183 5.14 -12.44 11.02
N TYR A 184 4.97 -13.32 10.04
CA TYR A 184 3.82 -13.26 9.11
C TYR A 184 2.47 -13.15 9.82
N ASN A 185 2.21 -14.00 10.80
CA ASN A 185 0.95 -13.94 11.56
C ASN A 185 0.81 -12.67 12.41
N THR A 186 1.90 -12.08 12.85
CA THR A 186 1.90 -10.78 13.53
C THR A 186 1.56 -9.66 12.55
N HIS A 187 2.10 -9.71 11.32
CA HIS A 187 1.76 -8.76 10.27
C HIS A 187 0.29 -8.87 9.87
N ARG A 188 -0.24 -10.07 9.67
CA ARG A 188 -1.69 -10.29 9.40
C ARG A 188 -2.54 -9.67 10.50
N ARG A 189 -2.23 -9.90 11.78
CA ARG A 189 -2.97 -9.32 12.92
C ARG A 189 -2.85 -7.81 13.00
N SER A 190 -1.68 -7.25 12.73
CA SER A 190 -1.49 -5.79 12.78
C SER A 190 -2.11 -5.06 11.58
N ASP A 191 -2.26 -5.71 10.43
CA ASP A 191 -2.90 -5.13 9.25
C ASP A 191 -4.42 -5.35 9.25
N PHE A 192 -4.86 -6.57 9.60
CA PHE A 192 -6.27 -7.00 9.51
C PHE A 192 -6.77 -7.69 10.79
N GLY A 193 -6.23 -7.35 11.96
CA GLY A 193 -6.53 -8.00 13.23
C GLY A 193 -7.98 -7.87 13.71
N THR A 194 -8.74 -6.91 13.18
CA THR A 194 -10.18 -6.76 13.46
C THR A 194 -11.05 -7.68 12.61
N VAL A 195 -10.46 -8.36 11.63
CA VAL A 195 -11.15 -9.25 10.69
C VAL A 195 -11.05 -10.68 11.21
N THR A 196 -12.20 -11.34 11.42
CA THR A 196 -12.26 -12.77 11.76
C THR A 196 -11.92 -13.59 10.50
N ILE A 197 -10.83 -14.36 10.55
CA ILE A 197 -10.39 -15.18 9.41
C ILE A 197 -11.31 -16.40 9.28
N ARG A 198 -11.84 -16.59 8.08
CA ARG A 198 -12.61 -17.76 7.69
C ARG A 198 -11.69 -18.70 6.94
N PRO A 199 -11.49 -19.95 7.43
CA PRO A 199 -10.70 -20.95 6.73
C PRO A 199 -11.24 -21.19 5.33
N ASN A 200 -10.35 -21.50 4.39
CA ASN A 200 -10.75 -21.96 3.06
C ASN A 200 -11.68 -23.16 3.23
N SER A 201 -12.97 -22.99 3.00
CA SER A 201 -13.84 -24.12 2.74
C SER A 201 -13.24 -24.81 1.53
N ALA A 202 -12.89 -26.09 1.66
CA ALA A 202 -12.42 -26.88 0.52
C ALA A 202 -13.38 -26.60 -0.65
N ARG A 203 -12.84 -25.95 -1.70
CA ARG A 203 -13.57 -25.74 -2.95
C ARG A 203 -13.90 -27.15 -3.41
N ARG A 204 -15.16 -27.54 -3.31
CA ARG A 204 -15.62 -28.73 -4.01
C ARG A 204 -15.46 -28.40 -5.47
N ASP A 205 -14.45 -29.00 -6.09
CA ASP A 205 -14.30 -29.05 -7.53
C ASP A 205 -15.46 -29.95 -8.02
N ASP A 206 -16.56 -29.31 -8.44
CA ASP A 206 -17.62 -29.90 -9.24
C ASP A 206 -17.35 -29.57 -10.70
#